data_909b88589629101aa455ab68bff10cfa
#
_entry.id   909b88589629101aa455ab68bff10cfa
#
_cell.length_a   1.000
_cell.length_b   1.000
_cell.length_c   1.000
_cell.angle_alpha   90.00
_cell.angle_beta   90.00
_cell.angle_gamma   90.00
#
_symmetry.space_group_name_H-M   'P 1'
#
loop_
_entity.id
_entity.type
_entity.pdbx_description
1 polymer ?
#
loop_
_entity_poly.entity_id
_entity_poly.type
_entity_poly.pdbx_seq_one_letter_code
_entity_poly.pdbx_strand_id
1 'polypeptide(L)'
;MYNVREWKPLFIEHKPLLVCLSHFAPIEIKAITLGPVVISRNKIDEVTKNHESIHFQQYLETLFVGFLILYLWDWLMGLLKYRDGRSAYFAIRAEREAYQNQHNLNYLKVDRTRWSWLK
;
A
#
# COMPACT_ATOMS: atom_id res chain seq x y z
N MET A 1 19.85 -17.59 -6.18
CA MET A 1 18.45 -17.93 -5.87
C MET A 1 17.67 -16.65 -5.57
N TYR A 2 16.49 -16.48 -6.18
CA TYR A 2 15.67 -15.30 -5.95
C TYR A 2 15.00 -15.34 -4.60
N ASN A 3 15.07 -14.22 -3.88
CA ASN A 3 14.27 -14.01 -2.68
C ASN A 3 13.18 -13.01 -3.00
N VAL A 4 11.92 -13.47 -3.04
CA VAL A 4 10.77 -12.65 -3.39
C VAL A 4 10.66 -11.43 -2.46
N ARG A 5 11.10 -11.56 -1.21
CA ARG A 5 11.09 -10.46 -0.24
C ARG A 5 11.92 -9.26 -0.68
N GLU A 6 12.90 -9.49 -1.55
CA GLU A 6 13.79 -8.44 -2.04
C GLU A 6 13.32 -7.83 -3.36
N TRP A 7 12.26 -8.37 -3.94
CA TRP A 7 11.69 -7.79 -5.16
C TRP A 7 11.14 -6.40 -4.86
N LYS A 8 11.45 -5.47 -5.74
CA LYS A 8 11.05 -4.07 -5.61
C LYS A 8 10.16 -3.64 -6.77
N PRO A 9 9.20 -2.74 -6.52
CA PRO A 9 8.41 -2.16 -7.61
C PRO A 9 9.24 -1.11 -8.36
N LEU A 10 8.75 -0.70 -9.52
CA LEU A 10 9.29 0.44 -10.26
C LEU A 10 8.69 1.72 -9.70
N PHE A 11 9.53 2.68 -9.33
CA PHE A 11 9.09 3.98 -8.78
C PHE A 11 9.09 5.05 -9.88
N ILE A 12 7.94 5.70 -10.08
CA ILE A 12 7.75 6.75 -11.08
C ILE A 12 7.13 7.97 -10.41
N GLU A 13 7.66 9.16 -10.72
CA GLU A 13 7.05 10.41 -10.26
C GLU A 13 6.07 10.91 -11.32
N HIS A 14 4.82 11.19 -10.92
CA HIS A 14 3.81 11.77 -11.81
C HIS A 14 2.83 12.61 -10.99
N LYS A 15 3.23 13.84 -10.69
CA LYS A 15 2.46 14.72 -9.82
C LYS A 15 1.02 14.98 -10.28
N PRO A 16 0.74 15.27 -11.58
CA PRO A 16 -0.65 15.54 -12.00
C PRO A 16 -1.61 14.41 -11.68
N LEU A 17 -1.18 13.15 -11.86
CA LEU A 17 -2.03 12.00 -11.55
C LEU A 17 -2.36 11.93 -10.07
N LEU A 18 -1.35 12.13 -9.21
CA LEU A 18 -1.54 12.05 -7.77
C LEU A 18 -2.40 13.19 -7.23
N VAL A 19 -2.26 14.39 -7.80
CA VAL A 19 -3.12 15.53 -7.46
C VAL A 19 -4.57 15.21 -7.85
N CYS A 20 -4.78 14.69 -9.05
CA CYS A 20 -6.11 14.29 -9.51
C CYS A 20 -6.74 13.25 -8.61
N LEU A 21 -6.01 12.18 -8.28
CA LEU A 21 -6.52 11.11 -7.41
C LEU A 21 -6.84 11.62 -6.02
N SER A 22 -6.07 12.59 -5.50
CA SER A 22 -6.31 13.15 -4.17
C SER A 22 -7.63 13.92 -4.07
N HIS A 23 -8.16 14.43 -5.18
CA HIS A 23 -9.48 15.07 -5.19
C HIS A 23 -10.63 14.09 -4.89
N PHE A 24 -10.42 12.80 -5.15
CA PHE A 24 -11.43 11.75 -4.97
C PHE A 24 -11.17 10.88 -3.73
N ALA A 25 -10.06 11.12 -3.03
CA ALA A 25 -9.65 10.30 -1.89
C ALA A 25 -9.97 11.01 -0.57
N PRO A 26 -10.16 10.26 0.53
CA PRO A 26 -10.40 10.86 1.85
C PRO A 26 -9.14 11.46 2.49
N ILE A 27 -7.98 11.26 1.86
CA ILE A 27 -6.69 11.76 2.33
C ILE A 27 -5.89 12.30 1.15
N GLU A 28 -4.83 13.06 1.42
CA GLU A 28 -3.86 13.46 0.40
C GLU A 28 -2.99 12.25 0.05
N ILE A 29 -2.94 11.89 -1.23
CA ILE A 29 -2.16 10.76 -1.71
C ILE A 29 -0.78 11.25 -2.13
N LYS A 30 0.27 10.79 -1.43
CA LYS A 30 1.67 11.10 -1.78
C LYS A 30 2.22 10.12 -2.79
N ALA A 31 1.82 8.87 -2.71
CA ALA A 31 2.22 7.78 -3.61
C ALA A 31 1.14 6.71 -3.62
N ILE A 32 1.09 5.94 -4.71
CA ILE A 32 0.15 4.83 -4.84
C ILE A 32 0.84 3.66 -5.53
N THR A 33 0.64 2.45 -5.02
CA THR A 33 1.13 1.24 -5.63
C THR A 33 0.06 0.65 -6.54
N LEU A 34 0.40 0.51 -7.81
CA LEU A 34 -0.47 -0.10 -8.81
C LEU A 34 0.25 -1.32 -9.40
N GLY A 35 0.10 -2.48 -8.74
CA GLY A 35 0.79 -3.69 -9.14
C GLY A 35 2.31 -3.53 -9.03
N PRO A 36 3.05 -3.70 -10.13
CA PRO A 36 4.52 -3.62 -10.09
C PRO A 36 5.07 -2.19 -10.11
N VAL A 37 4.19 -1.17 -10.16
CA VAL A 37 4.60 0.23 -10.29
C VAL A 37 4.10 1.04 -9.10
N VAL A 38 4.96 1.90 -8.56
CA VAL A 38 4.59 2.92 -7.58
C VAL A 38 4.67 4.28 -8.25
N ILE A 39 3.58 5.02 -8.21
CA ILE A 39 3.52 6.37 -8.76
C ILE A 39 3.48 7.35 -7.61
N SER A 40 4.37 8.34 -7.62
CA SER A 40 4.46 9.32 -6.54
C SER A 40 4.23 10.73 -7.04
N ARG A 41 3.80 11.60 -6.13
CA ARG A 41 3.59 13.04 -6.40
C ARG A 41 4.91 13.76 -6.58
N ASN A 42 5.86 13.46 -5.72
CA ASN A 42 7.21 14.04 -5.71
C ASN A 42 8.20 12.92 -5.38
N LYS A 43 9.49 13.30 -5.28
CA LYS A 43 10.50 12.37 -4.78
C LYS A 43 10.11 11.94 -3.36
N ILE A 44 10.09 10.64 -3.12
CA ILE A 44 9.65 10.09 -1.83
C ILE A 44 10.85 9.65 -0.99
N ASP A 45 10.68 9.70 0.33
CA ASP A 45 11.70 9.29 1.29
C ASP A 45 11.72 7.76 1.47
N GLU A 46 12.67 7.29 2.27
CA GLU A 46 12.84 5.84 2.50
C GLU A 46 11.65 5.23 3.23
N VAL A 47 10.99 5.97 4.12
CA VAL A 47 9.80 5.49 4.84
C VAL A 47 8.66 5.26 3.86
N THR A 48 8.41 6.21 2.95
CA THR A 48 7.35 6.07 1.93
C THR A 48 7.68 4.96 0.95
N LYS A 49 8.95 4.83 0.53
CA LYS A 49 9.38 3.71 -0.33
C LYS A 49 9.12 2.39 0.35
N ASN A 50 9.42 2.28 1.63
CA ASN A 50 9.19 1.07 2.41
C ASN A 50 7.69 0.75 2.50
N HIS A 51 6.87 1.76 2.79
CA HIS A 51 5.41 1.63 2.84
C HIS A 51 4.86 1.06 1.52
N GLU A 52 5.26 1.66 0.39
CA GLU A 52 4.77 1.23 -0.92
C GLU A 52 5.36 -0.11 -1.33
N SER A 53 6.58 -0.43 -0.91
CA SER A 53 7.18 -1.75 -1.14
C SER A 53 6.45 -2.84 -0.36
N ILE A 54 5.90 -2.53 0.82
CA ILE A 54 5.04 -3.46 1.56
C ILE A 54 3.80 -3.78 0.73
N HIS A 55 3.15 -2.76 0.16
CA HIS A 55 2.00 -2.97 -0.74
C HIS A 55 2.36 -3.84 -1.94
N PHE A 56 3.55 -3.63 -2.53
CA PHE A 56 4.01 -4.46 -3.63
C PHE A 56 4.08 -5.94 -3.23
N GLN A 57 4.62 -6.24 -2.04
CA GLN A 57 4.65 -7.61 -1.54
C GLN A 57 3.25 -8.17 -1.31
N GLN A 58 2.32 -7.34 -0.85
CA GLN A 58 0.91 -7.74 -0.72
C GLN A 58 0.28 -8.07 -2.07
N TYR A 59 0.58 -7.30 -3.11
CA TYR A 59 0.15 -7.61 -4.48
C TYR A 59 0.68 -8.97 -4.94
N LEU A 60 1.97 -9.23 -4.70
CA LEU A 60 2.58 -10.51 -5.08
C LEU A 60 1.91 -11.69 -4.38
N GLU A 61 1.55 -11.52 -3.11
CA GLU A 61 0.92 -12.57 -2.31
C GLU A 61 -0.49 -12.90 -2.76
N THR A 62 -1.17 -11.98 -3.41
CA THR A 62 -2.57 -12.11 -3.81
C THR A 62 -2.74 -12.08 -5.32
N LEU A 63 -1.66 -12.33 -6.07
CA LEU A 63 -1.68 -12.41 -7.54
C LEU A 63 -2.22 -11.12 -8.18
N PHE A 64 -1.92 -9.97 -7.59
CA PHE A 64 -2.29 -8.63 -8.04
C PHE A 64 -3.79 -8.36 -8.00
N VAL A 65 -4.60 -9.13 -8.72
CA VAL A 65 -6.07 -8.95 -8.75
C VAL A 65 -6.68 -9.16 -7.38
N GLY A 66 -6.18 -10.17 -6.64
CA GLY A 66 -6.65 -10.45 -5.29
C GLY A 66 -6.46 -9.26 -4.36
N PHE A 67 -5.34 -8.54 -4.47
CA PHE A 67 -5.10 -7.34 -3.67
C PHE A 67 -6.20 -6.30 -3.90
N LEU A 68 -6.54 -6.02 -5.17
CA LEU A 68 -7.55 -5.02 -5.49
C LEU A 68 -8.92 -5.40 -4.93
N ILE A 69 -9.29 -6.67 -5.03
CA ILE A 69 -10.56 -7.17 -4.50
C ILE A 69 -10.60 -7.03 -2.96
N LEU A 70 -9.54 -7.47 -2.29
CA LEU A 70 -9.46 -7.40 -0.83
C LEU A 70 -9.43 -5.96 -0.33
N TYR A 71 -8.68 -5.09 -1.02
CA TYR A 71 -8.56 -3.69 -0.66
C TYR A 71 -9.92 -3.00 -0.75
N LEU A 72 -10.61 -3.18 -1.88
CA LEU A 72 -11.93 -2.59 -2.07
C LEU A 72 -12.94 -3.13 -1.07
N TRP A 73 -12.93 -4.44 -0.84
CA TRP A 73 -13.80 -5.08 0.16
C TRP A 73 -13.60 -4.48 1.55
N ASP A 74 -12.35 -4.39 1.99
CA ASP A 74 -12.03 -3.85 3.31
C ASP A 74 -12.48 -2.40 3.44
N TRP A 75 -12.29 -1.60 2.38
CA TRP A 75 -12.71 -0.20 2.40
C TRP A 75 -14.22 -0.07 2.50
N LEU A 76 -14.97 -0.84 1.69
CA LEU A 76 -16.43 -0.82 1.73
C LEU A 76 -16.96 -1.26 3.09
N MET A 77 -16.39 -2.32 3.66
CA MET A 77 -16.77 -2.77 5.01
C MET A 77 -16.45 -1.71 6.06
N GLY A 78 -15.33 -1.04 5.92
CA GLY A 78 -14.95 0.06 6.80
C GLY A 78 -15.91 1.24 6.69
N LEU A 79 -16.34 1.60 5.49
CA LEU A 79 -17.33 2.66 5.29
C LEU A 79 -18.67 2.32 5.98
N LEU A 80 -19.09 1.07 5.89
CA LEU A 80 -20.32 0.63 6.58
C LEU A 80 -20.18 0.68 8.09
N LYS A 81 -19.00 0.34 8.61
CA LYS A 81 -18.74 0.29 10.04
C LYS A 81 -18.51 1.67 10.65
N TYR A 82 -17.64 2.46 10.04
CA TYR A 82 -17.19 3.73 10.60
C TYR A 82 -17.94 4.95 10.03
N ARG A 83 -18.58 4.80 8.87
CA ARG A 83 -19.28 5.87 8.15
C ARG A 83 -18.40 7.09 7.89
N ASP A 84 -17.10 6.86 7.71
CA ASP A 84 -16.11 7.88 7.48
C ASP A 84 -15.01 7.30 6.59
N GLY A 85 -14.73 7.97 5.47
CA GLY A 85 -13.75 7.49 4.47
C GLY A 85 -12.34 7.38 5.02
N ARG A 86 -11.92 8.33 5.86
CA ARG A 86 -10.59 8.31 6.44
C ARG A 86 -10.42 7.15 7.42
N SER A 87 -11.38 6.95 8.32
CA SER A 87 -11.35 5.83 9.27
C SER A 87 -11.40 4.49 8.54
N ALA A 88 -12.22 4.39 7.50
CA ALA A 88 -12.30 3.19 6.67
C ALA A 88 -10.96 2.89 6.01
N TYR A 89 -10.28 3.92 5.48
CA TYR A 89 -8.97 3.77 4.84
C TYR A 89 -7.94 3.18 5.80
N PHE A 90 -7.81 3.75 7.01
CA PHE A 90 -6.82 3.28 7.98
C PHE A 90 -7.17 1.90 8.58
N ALA A 91 -8.42 1.45 8.43
CA ALA A 91 -8.85 0.12 8.87
C ALA A 91 -8.60 -0.97 7.82
N ILE A 92 -8.26 -0.62 6.57
CA ILE A 92 -7.92 -1.59 5.53
C ILE A 92 -6.71 -2.40 5.99
N ARG A 93 -6.81 -3.74 5.92
CA ARG A 93 -5.73 -4.63 6.41
C ARG A 93 -4.40 -4.34 5.74
N ALA A 94 -4.42 -4.11 4.43
CA ALA A 94 -3.20 -3.78 3.67
C ALA A 94 -2.55 -2.50 4.18
N GLU A 95 -3.35 -1.45 4.41
CA GLU A 95 -2.83 -0.18 4.93
C GLU A 95 -2.37 -0.31 6.36
N ARG A 96 -3.05 -1.11 7.15
CA ARG A 96 -2.68 -1.34 8.55
C ARG A 96 -1.29 -1.94 8.65
N GLU A 97 -0.99 -2.97 7.86
CA GLU A 97 0.35 -3.55 7.84
C GLU A 97 1.39 -2.51 7.43
N ALA A 98 1.12 -1.76 6.36
CA ALA A 98 2.08 -0.79 5.83
C ALA A 98 2.36 0.34 6.83
N TYR A 99 1.33 0.93 7.44
CA TYR A 99 1.52 2.02 8.39
C TYR A 99 2.20 1.56 9.69
N GLN A 100 1.91 0.36 10.17
CA GLN A 100 2.51 -0.16 11.39
C GLN A 100 4.00 -0.47 11.21
N ASN A 101 4.45 -0.73 9.99
CA ASN A 101 5.80 -1.23 9.75
C ASN A 101 6.65 -0.35 8.83
N GLN A 102 6.11 0.78 8.35
CA GLN A 102 6.81 1.63 7.39
C GLN A 102 8.12 2.21 7.91
N HIS A 103 8.25 2.42 9.21
CA HIS A 103 9.46 2.99 9.82
C HIS A 103 10.55 1.94 10.05
N ASN A 104 10.22 0.65 9.96
CA ASN A 104 11.20 -0.42 10.06
C ASN A 104 11.73 -0.76 8.66
N LEU A 105 12.85 -0.16 8.27
CA LEU A 105 13.39 -0.29 6.92
C LEU A 105 13.89 -1.71 6.60
N ASN A 106 14.04 -2.56 7.61
CA ASN A 106 14.40 -3.97 7.45
C ASN A 106 13.20 -4.92 7.50
N TYR A 107 11.98 -4.37 7.63
CA TYR A 107 10.78 -5.17 7.81
C TYR A 107 10.60 -6.23 6.73
N LEU A 108 10.70 -5.83 5.47
CA LEU A 108 10.49 -6.74 4.34
C LEU A 108 11.55 -7.83 4.24
N LYS A 109 12.80 -7.50 4.59
CA LYS A 109 13.91 -8.46 4.49
C LYS A 109 13.92 -9.47 5.63
N VAL A 110 13.61 -9.02 6.85
CA VAL A 110 13.92 -9.78 8.07
C VAL A 110 12.68 -10.13 8.86
N ASP A 111 11.79 -9.14 9.10
CA ASP A 111 10.77 -9.28 10.14
C ASP A 111 9.41 -9.70 9.63
N ARG A 112 9.11 -9.47 8.35
CA ARG A 112 7.77 -9.67 7.80
C ARG A 112 7.43 -11.15 7.65
N THR A 113 6.24 -11.53 8.14
CA THR A 113 5.64 -12.84 7.88
C THR A 113 4.67 -12.71 6.72
N ARG A 114 4.88 -13.50 5.67
CA ARG A 114 4.04 -13.44 4.47
C ARG A 114 2.59 -13.84 4.81
N TRP A 115 1.65 -13.16 4.14
CA TRP A 115 0.19 -13.35 4.30
C TRP A 115 -0.37 -13.06 5.69
N SER A 116 0.45 -12.62 6.64
CA SER A 116 -0.03 -12.35 8.01
C SER A 116 -1.07 -11.23 8.07
N TRP A 117 -1.01 -10.29 7.12
CA TRP A 117 -1.95 -9.16 7.06
C TRP A 117 -3.40 -9.58 6.72
N LEU A 118 -3.58 -10.79 6.18
CA LEU A 118 -4.89 -11.30 5.80
C LEU A 118 -5.72 -11.78 7.00
N LYS A 119 -5.13 -11.87 8.16
CA LYS A 119 -5.80 -12.33 9.38
C LYS A 119 -6.67 -11.28 10.04
#